data_f92d83f755f9622f6073e8bea849e0d1
#
_entry.id   f92d83f755f9622f6073e8bea849e0d1
#
_cell.length_a   1.000
_cell.length_b   1.000
_cell.length_c   1.000
_cell.angle_alpha   90.00
_cell.angle_beta   90.00
_cell.angle_gamma   90.00
#
_symmetry.space_group_name_H-M   'P 1'
#
loop_
_entity.id
_entity.type
_entity.pdbx_description
1 polymer ?
#
loop_
_entity_poly.entity_id
_entity_poly.type
_entity_poly.pdbx_seq_one_letter_code
_entity_poly.pdbx_strand_id
1 'polypeptide(L)'
;MPVTRGQRRGRPELRYRVAEGLLGNNLALISDSLLKAWKTNSTAAAKQRLIGALAQGLADQLGPIKDEAGAVTRMAVLVDRLNLLHYRSHWEAGAEGPRLMFGHCPYAALIEDHPELCQMDARAVSEAMRTSARQIAKIDLKGSTGSKCVFSLR
;
A
#
# COMPACT_ATOMS: atom_id res chain seq x y z
N MET A 1 9.88 3.87 -22.75
CA MET A 1 11.35 3.90 -22.83
C MET A 1 11.75 4.66 -24.09
N PRO A 2 12.37 5.86 -24.03
CA PRO A 2 12.80 6.56 -25.22
C PRO A 2 14.05 5.90 -25.81
N VAL A 3 13.96 5.50 -27.09
CA VAL A 3 15.09 4.99 -27.88
C VAL A 3 15.68 6.16 -28.65
N THR A 4 16.90 6.56 -28.33
CA THR A 4 17.66 7.53 -29.13
C THR A 4 18.34 6.79 -30.29
N ARG A 5 17.94 7.09 -31.54
CA ARG A 5 18.59 6.58 -32.74
C ARG A 5 19.86 7.35 -33.02
N GLY A 6 21.01 6.70 -32.94
CA GLY A 6 22.28 7.23 -33.43
C GLY A 6 22.42 6.93 -34.94
N GLN A 7 22.77 7.95 -35.74
CA GLN A 7 23.04 7.83 -37.19
C GLN A 7 24.39 7.16 -37.45
N ARG A 8 24.44 5.83 -37.48
CA ARG A 8 25.54 5.08 -38.14
C ARG A 8 24.96 3.95 -38.94
N ARG A 9 25.53 3.72 -40.20
CA ARG A 9 25.20 2.57 -41.02
C ARG A 9 25.61 1.29 -40.27
N GLY A 10 24.63 0.55 -39.78
CA GLY A 10 24.79 -0.71 -39.06
C GLY A 10 23.50 -1.04 -38.31
N ARG A 11 23.48 -2.21 -37.67
CA ARG A 11 22.34 -2.63 -36.82
C ARG A 11 22.14 -1.59 -35.72
N PRO A 12 20.89 -1.13 -35.43
CA PRO A 12 20.63 -0.19 -34.38
C PRO A 12 21.17 -0.69 -33.02
N GLU A 13 21.97 0.14 -32.36
CA GLU A 13 22.46 -0.15 -31.02
C GLU A 13 21.29 -0.04 -30.04
N LEU A 14 20.93 -1.13 -29.36
CA LEU A 14 19.96 -1.13 -28.29
C LEU A 14 20.67 -0.69 -27.00
N ARG A 15 20.34 0.50 -26.52
CA ARG A 15 20.81 0.99 -25.22
C ARG A 15 19.79 0.67 -24.16
N TYR A 16 20.19 -0.13 -23.20
CA TYR A 16 19.39 -0.44 -22.01
C TYR A 16 19.76 0.53 -20.89
N ARG A 17 18.74 1.08 -20.23
CA ARG A 17 18.90 1.85 -19.02
C ARG A 17 18.34 1.03 -17.86
N VAL A 18 19.12 0.90 -16.80
CA VAL A 18 18.64 0.28 -15.56
C VAL A 18 17.46 1.12 -15.04
N ALA A 19 16.34 0.48 -14.72
CA ALA A 19 15.20 1.17 -14.13
C ALA A 19 15.64 1.79 -12.80
N GLU A 20 15.22 3.02 -12.52
CA GLU A 20 15.60 3.74 -11.31
C GLU A 20 15.30 2.95 -10.02
N GLY A 21 14.21 2.16 -10.02
CA GLY A 21 13.88 1.27 -8.91
C GLY A 21 14.89 0.16 -8.63
N LEU A 22 15.75 -0.19 -9.61
CA LEU A 22 16.83 -1.16 -9.44
C LEU A 22 18.13 -0.52 -8.91
N LEU A 23 18.26 0.79 -9.02
CA LEU A 23 19.41 1.52 -8.47
C LEU A 23 19.31 1.69 -6.95
N GLY A 24 18.16 1.36 -6.37
CA GLY A 24 17.88 1.61 -4.96
C GLY A 24 17.61 3.08 -4.66
N ASN A 25 17.10 3.36 -3.49
CA ASN A 25 16.91 4.71 -2.98
C ASN A 25 16.94 4.69 -1.45
N ASN A 26 17.12 5.87 -0.84
CA ASN A 26 17.16 6.02 0.61
C ASN A 26 15.81 6.47 1.20
N LEU A 27 14.70 6.30 0.49
CA LEU A 27 13.38 6.76 0.94
C LEU A 27 12.97 6.07 2.25
N ALA A 28 13.24 4.77 2.40
CA ALA A 28 12.96 4.06 3.64
C ALA A 28 13.74 4.62 4.82
N LEU A 29 15.04 4.93 4.64
CA LEU A 29 15.89 5.53 5.67
C LEU A 29 15.39 6.91 6.10
N ILE A 30 15.08 7.79 5.13
CA ILE A 30 14.53 9.12 5.43
C ILE A 30 13.17 9.01 6.12
N SER A 31 12.28 8.14 5.62
CA SER A 31 10.95 7.94 6.19
C SER A 31 11.02 7.42 7.64
N ASP A 32 11.90 6.46 7.91
CA ASP A 32 12.15 5.95 9.27
C ASP A 32 12.64 7.07 10.19
N SER A 33 13.62 7.85 9.75
CA SER A 33 14.18 8.96 10.54
C SER A 33 13.13 10.03 10.85
N LEU A 34 12.30 10.39 9.87
CA LEU A 34 11.20 11.35 10.04
C LEU A 34 10.14 10.82 11.00
N LEU A 35 9.74 9.56 10.88
CA LEU A 35 8.75 8.93 11.76
C LEU A 35 9.28 8.84 13.19
N LYS A 36 10.55 8.47 13.42
CA LYS A 36 11.19 8.44 14.74
C LYS A 36 11.25 9.83 15.37
N ALA A 37 11.74 10.82 14.65
CA ALA A 37 11.80 12.20 15.14
C ALA A 37 10.41 12.74 15.49
N TRP A 38 9.42 12.47 14.64
CA TRP A 38 8.05 12.87 14.90
C TRP A 38 7.44 12.13 16.10
N LYS A 39 7.65 10.82 16.27
CA LYS A 39 7.15 10.02 17.40
C LYS A 39 7.69 10.54 18.73
N THR A 40 8.97 10.95 18.77
CA THR A 40 9.63 11.45 19.97
C THR A 40 9.04 12.79 20.42
N ASN A 41 8.65 13.65 19.48
CA ASN A 41 8.26 15.03 19.73
C ASN A 41 6.74 15.27 19.68
N SER A 42 5.92 14.20 19.56
CA SER A 42 4.47 14.34 19.34
C SER A 42 3.63 13.76 20.46
N THR A 43 2.54 14.44 20.79
CA THR A 43 1.50 13.92 21.67
C THR A 43 0.73 12.76 21.05
N ALA A 44 0.02 11.95 21.86
CA ALA A 44 -0.84 10.88 21.35
C ALA A 44 -1.88 11.40 20.33
N ALA A 45 -2.48 12.56 20.59
CA ALA A 45 -3.43 13.18 19.67
C ALA A 45 -2.78 13.59 18.34
N ALA A 46 -1.55 14.11 18.36
CA ALA A 46 -0.80 14.44 17.14
C ALA A 46 -0.47 13.18 16.34
N LYS A 47 -0.11 12.09 17.00
CA LYS A 47 0.13 10.78 16.36
C LYS A 47 -1.11 10.26 15.63
N GLN A 48 -2.27 10.35 16.28
CA GLN A 48 -3.53 9.92 15.64
C GLN A 48 -3.93 10.80 14.45
N ARG A 49 -3.68 12.12 14.53
CA ARG A 49 -3.91 13.03 13.40
C ARG A 49 -3.02 12.70 12.19
N LEU A 50 -1.73 12.39 12.41
CA LEU A 50 -0.85 12.01 11.31
C LEU A 50 -1.31 10.71 10.65
N ILE A 51 -1.61 9.67 11.45
CA ILE A 51 -2.13 8.41 10.89
C ILE A 51 -3.42 8.65 10.09
N GLY A 52 -4.29 9.53 10.58
CA GLY A 52 -5.49 9.96 9.84
C GLY A 52 -5.16 10.65 8.52
N ALA A 53 -4.20 11.59 8.53
CA ALA A 53 -3.78 12.30 7.32
C ALA A 53 -3.11 11.36 6.30
N LEU A 54 -2.27 10.43 6.75
CA LEU A 54 -1.66 9.41 5.89
C LEU A 54 -2.72 8.48 5.28
N ALA A 55 -3.70 8.06 6.10
CA ALA A 55 -4.82 7.23 5.64
C ALA A 55 -5.67 7.95 4.59
N GLN A 56 -5.96 9.24 4.79
CA GLN A 56 -6.68 10.05 3.81
C GLN A 56 -5.88 10.16 2.52
N GLY A 57 -4.58 10.45 2.59
CA GLY A 57 -3.72 10.51 1.40
C GLY A 57 -3.71 9.18 0.61
N LEU A 58 -3.70 8.04 1.30
CA LEU A 58 -3.80 6.74 0.67
C LEU A 58 -5.20 6.51 0.07
N ALA A 59 -6.27 6.89 0.78
CA ALA A 59 -7.64 6.81 0.27
C ALA A 59 -7.84 7.68 -0.99
N ASP A 60 -7.25 8.86 -1.02
CA ASP A 60 -7.27 9.74 -2.19
C ASP A 60 -6.55 9.11 -3.41
N GLN A 61 -5.46 8.38 -3.18
CA GLN A 61 -4.77 7.60 -4.22
C GLN A 61 -5.63 6.44 -4.72
N LEU A 62 -6.36 5.77 -3.82
CA LEU A 62 -7.33 4.75 -4.20
C LEU A 62 -8.49 5.36 -5.00
N GLY A 63 -8.83 6.62 -4.76
CA GLY A 63 -9.91 7.35 -5.41
C GLY A 63 -11.30 6.83 -5.04
N PRO A 64 -12.37 7.53 -5.47
CA PRO A 64 -13.73 7.19 -5.08
C PRO A 64 -14.18 5.86 -5.71
N ILE A 65 -14.77 5.00 -4.91
CA ILE A 65 -15.44 3.76 -5.35
C ILE A 65 -16.93 4.03 -5.30
N LYS A 66 -17.61 3.86 -6.44
CA LYS A 66 -19.05 4.17 -6.59
C LYS A 66 -19.90 3.31 -5.66
N ASP A 67 -20.72 3.94 -4.85
CA ASP A 67 -21.59 3.25 -3.89
C ASP A 67 -22.71 2.44 -4.56
N GLU A 68 -23.16 2.89 -5.76
CA GLU A 68 -24.19 2.23 -6.54
C GLU A 68 -23.74 0.89 -7.16
N ALA A 69 -22.42 0.66 -7.21
CA ALA A 69 -21.90 -0.60 -7.68
C ALA A 69 -22.13 -1.71 -6.64
N GLY A 70 -22.48 -2.90 -7.10
CA GLY A 70 -22.63 -4.07 -6.23
C GLY A 70 -21.32 -4.39 -5.47
N ALA A 71 -21.44 -5.06 -4.32
CA ALA A 71 -20.32 -5.34 -3.41
C ALA A 71 -19.14 -6.03 -4.11
N VAL A 72 -19.40 -6.99 -4.99
CA VAL A 72 -18.36 -7.68 -5.78
C VAL A 72 -17.57 -6.72 -6.67
N THR A 73 -18.27 -5.84 -7.38
CA THR A 73 -17.65 -4.84 -8.25
C THR A 73 -16.81 -3.86 -7.45
N ARG A 74 -17.32 -3.39 -6.31
CA ARG A 74 -16.59 -2.48 -5.42
C ARG A 74 -15.30 -3.12 -4.89
N MET A 75 -15.36 -4.40 -4.48
CA MET A 75 -14.19 -5.15 -4.03
C MET A 75 -13.17 -5.36 -5.14
N ALA A 76 -13.62 -5.67 -6.36
CA ALA A 76 -12.74 -5.80 -7.52
C ALA A 76 -12.00 -4.49 -7.82
N VAL A 77 -12.71 -3.36 -7.86
CA VAL A 77 -12.11 -2.04 -8.08
C VAL A 77 -11.11 -1.70 -6.98
N LEU A 78 -11.42 -1.99 -5.71
CA LEU A 78 -10.51 -1.76 -4.60
C LEU A 78 -9.21 -2.57 -4.77
N VAL A 79 -9.34 -3.87 -5.08
CA VAL A 79 -8.19 -4.77 -5.29
C VAL A 79 -7.31 -4.28 -6.45
N ASP A 80 -7.91 -3.92 -7.58
CA ASP A 80 -7.14 -3.41 -8.74
C ASP A 80 -6.33 -2.18 -8.36
N ARG A 81 -6.92 -1.22 -7.64
CA ARG A 81 -6.25 0.01 -7.22
C ARG A 81 -5.16 -0.24 -6.18
N LEU A 82 -5.41 -1.11 -5.20
CA LEU A 82 -4.40 -1.52 -4.23
C LEU A 82 -3.21 -2.21 -4.91
N ASN A 83 -3.46 -2.99 -5.96
CA ASN A 83 -2.40 -3.67 -6.70
C ASN A 83 -1.54 -2.71 -7.52
N LEU A 84 -2.09 -1.60 -8.00
CA LEU A 84 -1.31 -0.49 -8.56
C LEU A 84 -0.38 0.15 -7.51
N LEU A 85 -0.74 0.08 -6.22
CA LEU A 85 0.05 0.55 -5.09
C LEU A 85 0.90 -0.57 -4.44
N HIS A 86 1.12 -1.67 -5.15
CA HIS A 86 2.01 -2.78 -4.80
C HIS A 86 1.60 -3.66 -3.61
N TYR A 87 0.31 -3.68 -3.21
CA TYR A 87 -0.16 -4.50 -2.09
C TYR A 87 -0.28 -6.00 -2.39
N ARG A 88 -0.31 -6.41 -3.67
CA ARG A 88 -0.61 -7.80 -4.07
C ARG A 88 -1.87 -8.30 -3.39
N SER A 89 -2.91 -7.52 -3.47
CA SER A 89 -4.17 -7.77 -2.79
C SER A 89 -5.09 -8.71 -3.57
N HIS A 90 -5.95 -9.40 -2.84
CA HIS A 90 -7.11 -10.12 -3.34
C HIS A 90 -8.19 -10.12 -2.26
N TRP A 91 -9.40 -10.54 -2.59
CA TRP A 91 -10.48 -10.63 -1.64
C TRP A 91 -11.21 -11.96 -1.74
N GLU A 92 -11.88 -12.34 -0.66
CA GLU A 92 -12.70 -13.55 -0.56
C GLU A 92 -14.02 -13.21 0.10
N ALA A 93 -15.08 -13.89 -0.32
CA ALA A 93 -16.35 -13.85 0.38
C ALA A 93 -16.22 -14.62 1.70
N GLY A 94 -16.73 -14.06 2.79
CA GLY A 94 -16.76 -14.69 4.10
C GLY A 94 -18.16 -14.66 4.69
N ALA A 95 -18.45 -15.55 5.63
CA ALA A 95 -19.75 -15.63 6.30
C ALA A 95 -20.14 -14.32 7.03
N GLU A 96 -19.14 -13.58 7.51
CA GLU A 96 -19.33 -12.31 8.23
C GLU A 96 -19.07 -11.06 7.36
N GLY A 97 -19.02 -11.21 6.04
CA GLY A 97 -18.67 -10.16 5.08
C GLY A 97 -17.36 -10.45 4.33
N PRO A 98 -17.03 -9.61 3.35
CA PRO A 98 -15.84 -9.80 2.55
C PRO A 98 -14.55 -9.66 3.39
N ARG A 99 -13.55 -10.45 3.04
CA ARG A 99 -12.20 -10.38 3.58
C ARG A 99 -11.24 -9.89 2.50
N LEU A 100 -10.52 -8.83 2.79
CA LEU A 100 -9.46 -8.29 1.95
C LEU A 100 -8.11 -8.78 2.46
N MET A 101 -7.28 -9.31 1.58
CA MET A 101 -5.96 -9.85 1.93
C MET A 101 -4.86 -9.13 1.18
N PHE A 102 -3.77 -8.79 1.88
CA PHE A 102 -2.55 -8.24 1.31
C PHE A 102 -1.44 -9.30 1.37
N GLY A 103 -0.97 -9.73 0.23
CA GLY A 103 0.15 -10.65 0.10
C GLY A 103 1.52 -9.98 0.12
N HIS A 104 1.56 -8.64 0.14
CA HIS A 104 2.75 -7.83 0.26
C HIS A 104 2.45 -6.57 1.06
N CYS A 105 3.41 -6.13 1.88
CA CYS A 105 3.34 -4.86 2.60
C CYS A 105 4.27 -3.86 1.90
N PRO A 106 3.74 -2.80 1.26
CA PRO A 106 4.57 -1.77 0.63
C PRO A 106 5.50 -1.04 1.61
N TYR A 107 5.18 -1.11 2.90
CA TYR A 107 5.93 -0.48 4.00
C TYR A 107 6.79 -1.49 4.78
N ALA A 108 7.08 -2.66 4.22
CA ALA A 108 7.80 -3.74 4.90
C ALA A 108 9.10 -3.29 5.57
N ALA A 109 9.83 -2.34 4.95
CA ALA A 109 11.06 -1.78 5.50
C ALA A 109 10.86 -0.90 6.75
N LEU A 110 9.63 -0.48 7.04
CA LEU A 110 9.30 0.46 8.13
C LEU A 110 8.43 -0.17 9.22
N ILE A 111 7.64 -1.19 8.88
CA ILE A 111 6.53 -1.67 9.69
C ILE A 111 6.98 -2.27 11.03
N GLU A 112 8.20 -2.76 11.13
CA GLU A 112 8.75 -3.33 12.35
C GLU A 112 8.92 -2.25 13.43
N ASP A 113 9.46 -1.10 13.06
CA ASP A 113 9.65 0.06 13.96
C ASP A 113 8.42 0.97 14.04
N HIS A 114 7.51 0.87 13.07
CA HIS A 114 6.33 1.73 12.92
C HIS A 114 5.03 0.92 12.70
N PRO A 115 4.63 0.07 13.66
CA PRO A 115 3.45 -0.79 13.51
C PRO A 115 2.14 0.00 13.40
N GLU A 116 2.12 1.28 13.76
CA GLU A 116 1.01 2.20 13.58
C GLU A 116 0.62 2.40 12.11
N LEU A 117 1.52 2.17 11.15
CA LEU A 117 1.22 2.21 9.72
C LEU A 117 0.18 1.16 9.30
N CYS A 118 0.05 0.05 10.04
CA CYS A 118 -1.05 -0.90 9.81
C CYS A 118 -2.43 -0.28 10.05
N GLN A 119 -2.54 0.70 10.97
CA GLN A 119 -3.79 1.43 11.22
C GLN A 119 -4.14 2.36 10.05
N MET A 120 -3.13 2.90 9.38
CA MET A 120 -3.30 3.70 8.17
C MET A 120 -4.02 2.88 7.08
N ASP A 121 -3.57 1.66 6.81
CA ASP A 121 -4.18 0.79 5.80
C ASP A 121 -5.66 0.51 6.10
N ALA A 122 -5.97 0.14 7.34
CA ALA A 122 -7.35 -0.13 7.75
C ALA A 122 -8.27 1.10 7.58
N ARG A 123 -7.77 2.28 7.96
CA ARG A 123 -8.51 3.54 7.80
C ARG A 123 -8.69 3.92 6.33
N ALA A 124 -7.64 3.81 5.52
CA ALA A 124 -7.71 4.13 4.09
C ALA A 124 -8.72 3.23 3.35
N VAL A 125 -8.73 1.93 3.65
CA VAL A 125 -9.72 1.00 3.11
C VAL A 125 -11.13 1.37 3.59
N SER A 126 -11.29 1.73 4.88
CA SER A 126 -12.59 2.16 5.42
C SER A 126 -13.12 3.39 4.70
N GLU A 127 -12.27 4.41 4.48
CA GLU A 127 -12.62 5.64 3.76
C GLU A 127 -13.00 5.36 2.30
N ALA A 128 -12.15 4.61 1.58
CA ALA A 128 -12.38 4.30 0.17
C ALA A 128 -13.66 3.48 -0.06
N MET A 129 -13.98 2.57 0.86
CA MET A 129 -15.14 1.68 0.77
C MET A 129 -16.37 2.22 1.49
N ARG A 130 -16.25 3.29 2.28
CA ARG A 130 -17.30 3.79 3.17
C ARG A 130 -17.91 2.68 4.03
N THR A 131 -17.06 1.80 4.52
CA THR A 131 -17.44 0.67 5.37
C THR A 131 -16.34 0.40 6.38
N SER A 132 -16.68 -0.18 7.53
CA SER A 132 -15.67 -0.47 8.54
C SER A 132 -14.73 -1.56 8.07
N ALA A 133 -13.43 -1.28 8.04
CA ALA A 133 -12.38 -2.26 7.79
C ALA A 133 -11.53 -2.45 9.05
N ARG A 134 -11.42 -3.69 9.51
CA ARG A 134 -10.62 -4.03 10.69
C ARG A 134 -9.59 -5.08 10.34
N GLN A 135 -8.33 -4.81 10.66
CA GLN A 135 -7.27 -5.80 10.52
C GLN A 135 -7.46 -6.93 11.53
N ILE A 136 -7.53 -8.18 11.03
CA ILE A 136 -7.71 -9.39 11.84
C ILE A 136 -6.49 -10.32 11.79
N ALA A 137 -5.59 -10.14 10.83
CA ALA A 137 -4.30 -10.81 10.79
C ALA A 137 -3.24 -9.89 10.17
N LYS A 138 -1.97 -10.08 10.56
CA LYS A 138 -0.81 -9.36 10.03
C LYS A 138 0.10 -10.32 9.27
N ILE A 139 0.76 -9.78 8.23
CA ILE A 139 1.82 -10.50 7.52
C ILE A 139 3.02 -10.70 8.46
N ASP A 140 3.57 -11.91 8.46
CA ASP A 140 4.84 -12.20 9.12
C ASP A 140 5.97 -11.98 8.10
N LEU A 141 6.78 -10.97 8.35
CA LEU A 141 7.90 -10.62 7.47
C LEU A 141 9.14 -11.50 7.70
N LYS A 142 9.18 -12.27 8.80
CA LYS A 142 10.38 -13.00 9.24
C LYS A 142 10.35 -14.49 9.00
N GLY A 143 9.21 -15.13 8.80
CA GLY A 143 9.25 -16.58 8.85
C GLY A 143 8.16 -17.40 8.17
N SER A 144 6.97 -16.91 7.97
CA SER A 144 5.88 -17.72 7.44
C SER A 144 5.67 -17.47 5.96
N THR A 145 6.14 -18.39 5.11
CA THR A 145 5.80 -18.36 3.68
C THR A 145 4.26 -18.37 3.53
N GLY A 146 3.73 -17.36 2.86
CA GLY A 146 2.29 -17.25 2.59
C GLY A 146 1.46 -16.54 3.67
N SER A 147 2.08 -16.00 4.73
CA SER A 147 1.35 -15.12 5.67
C SER A 147 0.84 -13.86 4.96
N LYS A 148 -0.29 -13.32 5.40
CA LYS A 148 -0.96 -12.18 4.78
C LYS A 148 -1.50 -11.24 5.84
N CYS A 149 -1.59 -9.94 5.51
CA CYS A 149 -2.49 -9.06 6.24
C CYS A 149 -3.93 -9.38 5.80
N VAL A 150 -4.83 -9.50 6.76
CA VAL A 150 -6.25 -9.78 6.49
C VAL A 150 -7.10 -8.71 7.16
N PHE A 151 -8.02 -8.15 6.40
CA PHE A 151 -8.98 -7.16 6.85
C PHE A 151 -10.40 -7.70 6.66
N SER A 152 -11.22 -7.61 7.70
CA SER A 152 -12.66 -7.88 7.63
C SER A 152 -13.37 -6.57 7.34
N LEU A 153 -14.28 -6.55 6.37
CA LEU A 153 -15.11 -5.40 6.01
C LEU A 153 -16.57 -5.68 6.46
N ARG A 154 -17.15 -4.68 7.17
CA ARG A 154 -18.53 -4.78 7.71
C ARG A 154 -19.28 -3.46 7.57
#